data_63216f3dd0e85c0e83d01409bf335b93
#
_entry.id   63216f3dd0e85c0e83d01409bf335b93
#
_cell.length_a   1.000
_cell.length_b   1.000
_cell.length_c   1.000
_cell.angle_alpha   90.00
_cell.angle_beta   90.00
_cell.angle_gamma   90.00
#
_symmetry.space_group_name_H-M   'P 1'
#
loop_
_entity.id
_entity.type
_entity.pdbx_description
1 polymer ?
#
loop_
_entity_poly.entity_id
_entity_poly.type
_entity_poly.pdbx_seq_one_letter_code
_entity_poly.pdbx_strand_id
1 'polypeptide(L)'
;MPFSKSSNPGTIYLTTYIDGKHYRCSTHLKVYPNQWNSEKQLAVISNVQSQLDNHNNEIVNEQLNKLRRYYSEFIEYISNNYVSDILETLKQFIFRDDAKTKLVLVYVAAEALEYYHKYVKPSIKESTKRQNESLLSEFGRFVDTLPKNDKTMQIFSQKGLNMYKEYLIDKMNRSKTDGKMRNFGVGQLNRCGAIIAMLINKVFVPREIVSNFVVWIKVDDPRREDQIGYFPLFDDEVAAIENCPGLTPVEEEYRDLFLLHIECGQRVSDLAKILTGKYDVKQGKRYNYIVVTTMKENIKAIIPLTPRMRMLMDRVKKQKLVDPVEFERKTKGKGNNTYNEAIRRIAKKAGLNRTIVKIDSTQKEVKKPLYETITSHYARCTFITNMIKNGESPEEVRRMSGHASDEMIRTVYAQLTDEEIIKNLESRLKLK
;
A
#
# COMPACT_ATOMS: atom_id res chain seq x y z
N MET A 1 -41.31 31.84 -37.98
CA MET A 1 -39.95 31.70 -38.54
C MET A 1 -39.36 30.39 -38.00
N PRO A 2 -38.80 29.53 -38.81
CA PRO A 2 -38.18 28.31 -38.32
C PRO A 2 -36.91 28.71 -37.57
N PHE A 3 -36.83 28.34 -36.31
CA PHE A 3 -35.65 28.53 -35.49
C PHE A 3 -34.47 27.79 -36.13
N SER A 4 -33.37 28.50 -36.40
CA SER A 4 -32.11 27.87 -36.79
C SER A 4 -31.70 26.85 -35.73
N LYS A 5 -31.53 25.59 -36.10
CA LYS A 5 -30.99 24.57 -35.21
C LYS A 5 -29.60 25.03 -34.77
N SER A 6 -29.47 25.56 -33.56
CA SER A 6 -28.15 25.63 -32.91
C SER A 6 -27.67 24.20 -32.73
N SER A 7 -26.55 23.88 -33.32
CA SER A 7 -26.00 22.50 -33.40
C SER A 7 -25.54 21.92 -32.07
N ASN A 8 -25.52 22.72 -31.01
CA ASN A 8 -25.02 22.27 -29.70
C ASN A 8 -25.95 22.66 -28.53
N PRO A 9 -26.16 21.78 -27.55
CA PRO A 9 -26.94 22.11 -26.36
C PRO A 9 -26.22 23.15 -25.50
N GLY A 10 -26.96 24.18 -25.06
CA GLY A 10 -26.48 25.22 -24.15
C GLY A 10 -26.55 24.79 -22.68
N THR A 11 -25.65 25.29 -21.85
CA THR A 11 -25.66 25.05 -20.39
C THR A 11 -26.73 25.93 -19.71
N ILE A 12 -27.52 25.31 -18.82
CA ILE A 12 -28.47 26.01 -17.96
C ILE A 12 -27.71 26.57 -16.74
N TYR A 13 -28.00 27.85 -16.42
CA TYR A 13 -27.44 28.52 -15.25
C TYR A 13 -28.54 28.88 -14.26
N LEU A 14 -28.24 28.67 -12.98
CA LEU A 14 -29.00 29.29 -11.89
C LEU A 14 -28.46 30.69 -11.66
N THR A 15 -29.35 31.68 -11.68
CA THR A 15 -29.02 33.08 -11.40
C THR A 15 -29.88 33.58 -10.26
N THR A 16 -29.32 34.36 -9.36
CA THR A 16 -30.06 34.93 -8.21
C THR A 16 -29.48 36.30 -7.83
N TYR A 17 -30.29 37.12 -7.17
CA TYR A 17 -29.90 38.38 -6.58
C TYR A 17 -30.11 38.29 -5.07
N ILE A 18 -29.06 38.57 -4.29
CA ILE A 18 -29.09 38.56 -2.83
C ILE A 18 -28.35 39.82 -2.38
N ASP A 19 -29.00 40.61 -1.56
CA ASP A 19 -28.49 41.90 -1.07
C ASP A 19 -27.95 42.82 -2.19
N GLY A 20 -28.69 42.88 -3.30
CA GLY A 20 -28.34 43.72 -4.47
C GLY A 20 -27.17 43.17 -5.31
N LYS A 21 -26.57 42.04 -4.98
CA LYS A 21 -25.51 41.41 -5.75
C LYS A 21 -26.03 40.27 -6.60
N HIS A 22 -25.51 40.17 -7.82
CA HIS A 22 -25.84 39.11 -8.77
C HIS A 22 -24.93 37.93 -8.63
N TYR A 23 -25.50 36.72 -8.44
CA TYR A 23 -24.79 35.46 -8.35
C TYR A 23 -25.21 34.54 -9.49
N ARG A 24 -24.27 33.84 -10.10
CA ARG A 24 -24.49 32.88 -11.20
C ARG A 24 -23.73 31.58 -10.96
N CYS A 25 -24.45 30.45 -11.04
CA CYS A 25 -23.92 29.14 -10.87
C CYS A 25 -24.31 28.22 -12.05
N SER A 26 -23.36 27.49 -12.63
CA SER A 26 -23.69 26.48 -13.64
C SER A 26 -24.40 25.31 -12.98
N THR A 27 -25.50 24.84 -13.61
CA THR A 27 -26.21 23.64 -13.14
C THR A 27 -25.64 22.37 -13.71
N HIS A 28 -24.68 22.45 -14.64
CA HIS A 28 -24.16 21.36 -15.47
C HIS A 28 -25.21 20.67 -16.37
N LEU A 29 -26.46 21.07 -16.32
CA LEU A 29 -27.50 20.58 -17.19
C LEU A 29 -27.44 21.31 -18.56
N LYS A 30 -27.72 20.57 -19.61
CA LYS A 30 -27.70 21.09 -20.98
C LYS A 30 -29.02 20.81 -21.67
N VAL A 31 -29.44 21.76 -22.48
CA VAL A 31 -30.66 21.67 -23.30
C VAL A 31 -30.42 22.41 -24.62
N TYR A 32 -31.04 21.97 -25.69
CA TYR A 32 -31.01 22.72 -26.94
C TYR A 32 -31.81 24.04 -26.80
N PRO A 33 -31.28 25.18 -27.28
CA PRO A 33 -31.94 26.50 -27.10
C PRO A 33 -33.37 26.51 -27.62
N ASN A 34 -33.67 25.82 -28.72
CA ASN A 34 -35.01 25.68 -29.29
C ASN A 34 -35.95 24.75 -28.50
N GLN A 35 -35.42 24.04 -27.53
CA GLN A 35 -36.18 23.17 -26.62
C GLN A 35 -36.26 23.74 -25.20
N TRP A 36 -35.98 25.02 -25.01
CA TRP A 36 -36.06 25.71 -23.73
C TRP A 36 -37.26 26.67 -23.68
N ASN A 37 -38.11 26.49 -22.68
CA ASN A 37 -39.17 27.43 -22.38
C ASN A 37 -38.72 28.41 -21.29
N SER A 38 -38.45 29.63 -21.65
CA SER A 38 -37.97 30.69 -20.76
C SER A 38 -38.99 31.18 -19.74
N GLU A 39 -40.30 31.09 -20.04
CA GLU A 39 -41.35 31.47 -19.10
C GLU A 39 -41.50 30.44 -17.99
N LYS A 40 -41.57 29.16 -18.35
CA LYS A 40 -41.68 28.05 -17.40
C LYS A 40 -40.37 27.63 -16.76
N GLN A 41 -39.24 28.09 -17.31
CA GLN A 41 -37.89 27.69 -16.92
C GLN A 41 -37.72 26.16 -16.93
N LEU A 42 -38.19 25.51 -18.00
CA LEU A 42 -38.21 24.05 -18.21
C LEU A 42 -37.84 23.70 -19.66
N ALA A 43 -37.32 22.52 -19.86
CA ALA A 43 -37.15 21.93 -21.17
C ALA A 43 -38.52 21.53 -21.77
N VAL A 44 -38.70 21.77 -23.05
CA VAL A 44 -39.97 21.51 -23.76
C VAL A 44 -40.13 20.01 -24.02
N ILE A 45 -41.30 19.46 -23.73
CA ILE A 45 -41.71 18.11 -24.08
C ILE A 45 -42.89 18.26 -25.03
N SER A 46 -42.80 17.72 -26.25
CA SER A 46 -43.87 17.87 -27.24
C SER A 46 -43.90 16.69 -28.23
N ASN A 47 -45.06 16.48 -28.83
CA ASN A 47 -45.26 15.40 -29.84
C ASN A 47 -44.49 15.64 -31.15
N VAL A 48 -43.92 16.84 -31.34
CA VAL A 48 -43.13 17.23 -32.52
C VAL A 48 -41.63 16.88 -32.37
N GLN A 49 -41.21 16.58 -31.17
CA GLN A 49 -39.81 16.19 -30.86
C GLN A 49 -39.65 14.67 -30.93
N SER A 50 -38.41 14.22 -31.11
CA SER A 50 -38.08 12.80 -31.01
C SER A 50 -38.38 12.24 -29.61
N GLN A 51 -38.69 10.96 -29.52
CA GLN A 51 -38.86 10.30 -28.21
C GLN A 51 -37.61 10.43 -27.35
N LEU A 52 -36.40 10.37 -27.96
CA LEU A 52 -35.12 10.52 -27.25
C LEU A 52 -34.96 11.93 -26.68
N ASP A 53 -35.33 12.99 -27.46
CA ASP A 53 -35.25 14.36 -26.97
C ASP A 53 -36.26 14.60 -25.84
N ASN A 54 -37.47 14.07 -25.96
CA ASN A 54 -38.46 14.17 -24.89
C ASN A 54 -37.98 13.50 -23.62
N HIS A 55 -37.45 12.29 -23.70
CA HIS A 55 -36.90 11.57 -22.55
C HIS A 55 -35.73 12.34 -21.90
N ASN A 56 -34.80 12.88 -22.71
CA ASN A 56 -33.71 13.71 -22.19
C ASN A 56 -34.23 14.98 -21.51
N ASN A 57 -35.26 15.60 -22.07
CA ASN A 57 -35.87 16.81 -21.52
C ASN A 57 -36.67 16.53 -20.23
N GLU A 58 -37.28 15.33 -20.10
CA GLU A 58 -37.89 14.84 -18.84
C GLU A 58 -36.84 14.76 -17.73
N ILE A 59 -35.71 14.12 -18.01
CA ILE A 59 -34.59 14.00 -17.04
C ILE A 59 -34.10 15.40 -16.64
N VAL A 60 -33.90 16.32 -17.61
CA VAL A 60 -33.49 17.70 -17.30
C VAL A 60 -34.52 18.40 -16.41
N ASN A 61 -35.81 18.25 -16.69
CA ASN A 61 -36.88 18.88 -15.90
C ASN A 61 -36.96 18.32 -14.48
N GLU A 62 -36.79 17.01 -14.31
CA GLU A 62 -36.70 16.39 -13.00
C GLU A 62 -35.53 16.95 -12.16
N GLN A 63 -34.34 17.07 -12.75
CA GLN A 63 -33.20 17.67 -12.10
C GLN A 63 -33.41 19.15 -11.77
N LEU A 64 -34.03 19.92 -12.65
CA LEU A 64 -34.37 21.33 -12.41
C LEU A 64 -35.34 21.49 -11.23
N ASN A 65 -36.35 20.63 -11.11
CA ASN A 65 -37.28 20.65 -9.99
C ASN A 65 -36.58 20.32 -8.66
N LYS A 66 -35.60 19.41 -8.69
CA LYS A 66 -34.76 19.10 -7.55
C LYS A 66 -33.88 20.30 -7.15
N LEU A 67 -33.25 20.96 -8.11
CA LEU A 67 -32.47 22.18 -7.89
C LEU A 67 -33.29 23.33 -7.32
N ARG A 68 -34.56 23.49 -7.74
CA ARG A 68 -35.48 24.47 -7.16
C ARG A 68 -35.71 24.26 -5.67
N ARG A 69 -35.91 23.00 -5.26
CA ARG A 69 -36.04 22.65 -3.84
C ARG A 69 -34.77 22.97 -3.07
N TYR A 70 -33.62 22.66 -3.61
CA TYR A 70 -32.33 22.95 -2.96
C TYR A 70 -32.08 24.46 -2.86
N TYR A 71 -32.48 25.21 -3.86
CA TYR A 71 -32.40 26.65 -3.83
C TYR A 71 -33.33 27.24 -2.76
N SER A 72 -34.55 26.73 -2.60
CA SER A 72 -35.47 27.17 -1.55
C SER A 72 -34.88 26.94 -0.15
N GLU A 73 -34.29 25.76 0.08
CA GLU A 73 -33.61 25.46 1.32
C GLU A 73 -32.34 26.31 1.57
N PHE A 74 -31.64 26.68 0.50
CA PHE A 74 -30.51 27.62 0.59
C PHE A 74 -30.99 29.03 1.00
N ILE A 75 -32.07 29.53 0.42
CA ILE A 75 -32.66 30.84 0.80
C ILE A 75 -33.08 30.83 2.27
N GLU A 76 -33.77 29.80 2.72
CA GLU A 76 -34.13 29.65 4.13
C GLU A 76 -32.87 29.61 5.05
N TYR A 77 -31.84 28.92 4.63
CA TYR A 77 -30.57 28.84 5.39
C TYR A 77 -29.91 30.22 5.54
N ILE A 78 -29.72 30.96 4.45
CA ILE A 78 -29.08 32.31 4.50
C ILE A 78 -29.93 33.35 5.21
N SER A 79 -31.24 33.17 5.25
CA SER A 79 -32.15 34.08 6.00
C SER A 79 -31.98 33.89 7.51
N ASN A 80 -31.55 32.73 7.97
CA ASN A 80 -31.40 32.38 9.39
C ASN A 80 -29.93 32.34 9.87
N ASN A 81 -28.97 32.47 8.96
CA ASN A 81 -27.55 32.34 9.30
C ASN A 81 -26.70 33.38 8.59
N TYR A 82 -25.69 33.90 9.27
CA TYR A 82 -24.68 34.73 8.63
C TYR A 82 -23.78 33.88 7.71
N VAL A 83 -23.65 34.29 6.45
CA VAL A 83 -22.86 33.57 5.42
C VAL A 83 -21.86 34.55 4.81
N SER A 84 -20.57 34.26 4.95
CA SER A 84 -19.47 35.07 4.42
C SER A 84 -19.27 34.92 2.91
N ASP A 85 -19.51 33.72 2.35
CA ASP A 85 -19.42 33.43 0.91
C ASP A 85 -20.73 32.81 0.40
N ILE A 86 -21.57 33.68 -0.16
CA ILE A 86 -22.88 33.31 -0.70
C ILE A 86 -22.76 32.35 -1.89
N LEU A 87 -21.78 32.57 -2.79
CA LEU A 87 -21.63 31.73 -3.99
C LEU A 87 -21.16 30.30 -3.64
N GLU A 88 -20.22 30.20 -2.75
CA GLU A 88 -19.73 28.88 -2.33
C GLU A 88 -20.80 28.11 -1.53
N THR A 89 -21.51 28.80 -0.66
CA THR A 89 -22.64 28.19 0.07
C THR A 89 -23.76 27.75 -0.89
N LEU A 90 -24.11 28.57 -1.90
CA LEU A 90 -25.04 28.20 -2.94
C LEU A 90 -24.62 26.91 -3.67
N LYS A 91 -23.36 26.82 -4.06
CA LYS A 91 -22.81 25.60 -4.69
C LYS A 91 -22.92 24.38 -3.78
N GLN A 92 -22.65 24.51 -2.48
CA GLN A 92 -22.80 23.42 -1.51
C GLN A 92 -24.22 22.88 -1.45
N PHE A 93 -25.24 23.77 -1.52
CA PHE A 93 -26.65 23.37 -1.57
C PHE A 93 -27.02 22.73 -2.91
N ILE A 94 -26.64 23.33 -4.02
CA ILE A 94 -26.98 22.87 -5.38
C ILE A 94 -26.34 21.53 -5.70
N PHE A 95 -25.09 21.31 -5.28
CA PHE A 95 -24.31 20.09 -5.55
C PHE A 95 -24.19 19.16 -4.34
N ARG A 96 -25.00 19.37 -3.31
CA ARG A 96 -24.96 18.55 -2.08
C ARG A 96 -25.14 17.07 -2.31
N ASP A 97 -25.89 16.67 -3.33
CA ASP A 97 -26.08 15.26 -3.66
C ASP A 97 -24.86 14.65 -4.33
N ASP A 98 -24.08 15.46 -5.07
CA ASP A 98 -22.82 15.01 -5.65
C ASP A 98 -21.81 14.73 -4.55
N ALA A 99 -21.72 15.63 -3.59
CA ALA A 99 -20.90 15.45 -2.40
C ALA A 99 -21.41 14.29 -1.53
N LYS A 100 -22.71 14.17 -1.32
CA LYS A 100 -23.34 13.06 -0.57
C LYS A 100 -23.13 11.72 -1.26
N THR A 101 -23.31 11.62 -2.58
CA THR A 101 -23.16 10.35 -3.31
C THR A 101 -21.72 9.85 -3.25
N LYS A 102 -20.73 10.76 -3.42
CA LYS A 102 -19.31 10.41 -3.21
C LYS A 102 -19.04 9.98 -1.77
N LEU A 103 -19.51 10.80 -0.81
CA LEU A 103 -19.33 10.53 0.62
C LEU A 103 -19.97 9.18 1.00
N VAL A 104 -21.13 8.86 0.45
CA VAL A 104 -21.84 7.61 0.69
C VAL A 104 -21.04 6.40 0.20
N LEU A 105 -20.52 6.42 -1.05
CA LEU A 105 -19.78 5.26 -1.57
C LEU A 105 -18.48 5.00 -0.82
N VAL A 106 -17.73 6.06 -0.51
CA VAL A 106 -16.50 5.95 0.28
C VAL A 106 -16.81 5.57 1.73
N TYR A 107 -17.87 6.15 2.30
CA TYR A 107 -18.33 5.82 3.64
C TYR A 107 -18.80 4.37 3.75
N VAL A 108 -19.61 3.89 2.81
CA VAL A 108 -20.08 2.49 2.75
C VAL A 108 -18.90 1.52 2.67
N ALA A 109 -17.87 1.84 1.88
CA ALA A 109 -16.67 1.01 1.80
C ALA A 109 -15.84 1.07 3.09
N ALA A 110 -15.77 2.23 3.76
CA ALA A 110 -15.08 2.39 5.06
C ALA A 110 -15.82 1.65 6.18
N GLU A 111 -17.14 1.76 6.24
CA GLU A 111 -18.00 1.01 7.18
C GLU A 111 -17.88 -0.50 6.97
N ALA A 112 -17.85 -0.96 5.71
CA ALA A 112 -17.61 -2.35 5.38
C ALA A 112 -16.23 -2.83 5.83
N LEU A 113 -15.20 -1.99 5.72
CA LEU A 113 -13.86 -2.31 6.20
C LEU A 113 -13.82 -2.42 7.72
N GLU A 114 -14.48 -1.51 8.43
CA GLU A 114 -14.61 -1.57 9.88
C GLU A 114 -15.37 -2.83 10.32
N TYR A 115 -16.48 -3.14 9.67
CA TYR A 115 -17.26 -4.37 9.90
C TYR A 115 -16.39 -5.61 9.68
N TYR A 116 -15.60 -5.65 8.59
CA TYR A 116 -14.68 -6.74 8.31
C TYR A 116 -13.65 -6.91 9.43
N HIS A 117 -13.05 -5.81 9.89
CA HIS A 117 -12.06 -5.83 10.96
C HIS A 117 -12.65 -6.28 12.31
N LYS A 118 -13.91 -5.94 12.59
CA LYS A 118 -14.55 -6.22 13.86
C LYS A 118 -15.18 -7.60 13.94
N TYR A 119 -15.87 -8.01 12.88
CA TYR A 119 -16.75 -9.19 12.92
C TYR A 119 -16.29 -10.34 12.02
N VAL A 120 -15.64 -10.06 10.89
CA VAL A 120 -15.19 -11.11 9.95
C VAL A 120 -13.79 -11.59 10.29
N LYS A 121 -12.88 -10.68 10.64
CA LYS A 121 -11.49 -11.01 10.98
C LYS A 121 -10.98 -10.19 12.19
N PRO A 122 -11.51 -10.45 13.40
CA PRO A 122 -11.14 -9.68 14.60
C PRO A 122 -9.67 -9.81 15.00
N SER A 123 -9.00 -10.90 14.60
CA SER A 123 -7.57 -11.14 14.86
C SER A 123 -6.61 -10.39 13.94
N ILE A 124 -7.12 -9.50 13.07
CA ILE A 124 -6.28 -8.74 12.14
C ILE A 124 -5.34 -7.78 12.88
N LYS A 125 -4.07 -7.77 12.50
CA LYS A 125 -3.05 -6.91 13.11
C LYS A 125 -3.30 -5.43 12.79
N GLU A 126 -3.02 -4.55 13.75
CA GLU A 126 -3.22 -3.10 13.61
C GLU A 126 -2.47 -2.50 12.40
N SER A 127 -1.27 -3.00 12.13
CA SER A 127 -0.51 -2.59 10.93
C SER A 127 -1.24 -2.92 9.62
N THR A 128 -1.95 -4.05 9.58
CA THR A 128 -2.75 -4.46 8.41
C THR A 128 -4.02 -3.63 8.29
N LYS A 129 -4.65 -3.26 9.41
CA LYS A 129 -5.81 -2.34 9.41
C LYS A 129 -5.43 -1.01 8.75
N ARG A 130 -4.34 -0.38 9.23
CA ARG A 130 -3.83 0.89 8.65
C ARG A 130 -3.46 0.75 7.18
N GLN A 131 -2.91 -0.40 6.77
CA GLN A 131 -2.62 -0.66 5.36
C GLN A 131 -3.92 -0.72 4.55
N ASN A 132 -4.93 -1.42 5.03
CA ASN A 132 -6.23 -1.53 4.38
C ASN A 132 -6.91 -0.15 4.23
N GLU A 133 -6.87 0.69 5.26
CA GLU A 133 -7.37 2.06 5.23
C GLU A 133 -6.64 2.91 4.17
N SER A 134 -5.31 2.78 4.11
CA SER A 134 -4.50 3.46 3.09
C SER A 134 -4.84 2.99 1.67
N LEU A 135 -5.15 1.69 1.47
CA LEU A 135 -5.58 1.16 0.18
C LEU A 135 -6.98 1.65 -0.20
N LEU A 136 -7.88 1.76 0.78
CA LEU A 136 -9.22 2.27 0.57
C LEU A 136 -9.22 3.75 0.15
N SER A 137 -8.27 4.55 0.63
CA SER A 137 -8.13 5.95 0.20
C SER A 137 -7.87 6.08 -1.31
N GLU A 138 -7.25 5.07 -1.93
CA GLU A 138 -7.06 5.04 -3.39
C GLU A 138 -8.36 4.78 -4.14
N PHE A 139 -9.23 3.96 -3.57
CA PHE A 139 -10.58 3.78 -4.12
C PHE A 139 -11.39 5.08 -4.08
N GLY A 140 -11.25 5.87 -3.02
CA GLY A 140 -11.86 7.20 -2.96
C GLY A 140 -11.41 8.12 -4.10
N ARG A 141 -10.12 8.11 -4.45
CA ARG A 141 -9.61 8.88 -5.61
C ARG A 141 -10.18 8.39 -6.94
N PHE A 142 -10.37 7.08 -7.10
CA PHE A 142 -11.05 6.54 -8.27
C PHE A 142 -12.49 7.02 -8.37
N VAL A 143 -13.25 6.97 -7.27
CA VAL A 143 -14.63 7.48 -7.22
C VAL A 143 -14.69 8.95 -7.64
N ASP A 144 -13.65 9.75 -7.33
CA ASP A 144 -13.55 11.14 -7.77
C ASP A 144 -13.51 11.30 -9.28
N THR A 145 -12.86 10.37 -9.99
CA THR A 145 -12.72 10.45 -11.45
C THR A 145 -13.97 10.04 -12.22
N LEU A 146 -14.92 9.38 -11.56
CA LEU A 146 -16.12 8.87 -12.22
C LEU A 146 -17.10 9.99 -12.59
N PRO A 147 -17.80 9.88 -13.74
CA PRO A 147 -18.96 10.69 -14.04
C PRO A 147 -20.04 10.53 -12.97
N LYS A 148 -20.88 11.55 -12.81
CA LYS A 148 -21.94 11.55 -11.78
C LYS A 148 -22.86 10.33 -11.86
N ASN A 149 -23.25 9.94 -13.08
CA ASN A 149 -24.16 8.82 -13.32
C ASN A 149 -23.56 7.45 -12.98
N ASP A 150 -22.23 7.35 -12.94
CA ASP A 150 -21.52 6.11 -12.61
C ASP A 150 -21.21 5.98 -11.11
N LYS A 151 -21.46 7.05 -10.32
CA LYS A 151 -21.29 7.05 -8.86
C LYS A 151 -22.48 6.38 -8.15
N THR A 152 -22.69 5.11 -8.43
CA THR A 152 -23.79 4.32 -7.87
C THR A 152 -23.25 3.07 -7.15
N MET A 153 -24.11 2.36 -6.41
CA MET A 153 -23.75 1.09 -5.77
C MET A 153 -23.31 0.01 -6.76
N GLN A 154 -23.58 0.17 -8.07
CA GLN A 154 -23.06 -0.71 -9.11
C GLN A 154 -21.53 -0.71 -9.23
N ILE A 155 -20.85 0.29 -8.65
CA ILE A 155 -19.38 0.30 -8.54
C ILE A 155 -18.84 -0.91 -7.77
N PHE A 156 -19.65 -1.50 -6.88
CA PHE A 156 -19.34 -2.72 -6.14
C PHE A 156 -19.77 -4.00 -6.89
N SER A 157 -19.75 -3.97 -8.22
CA SER A 157 -19.95 -5.11 -9.10
C SER A 157 -18.66 -5.50 -9.82
N GLN A 158 -18.70 -6.60 -10.58
CA GLN A 158 -17.56 -6.98 -11.43
C GLN A 158 -17.22 -5.89 -12.45
N LYS A 159 -18.22 -5.23 -13.02
CA LYS A 159 -18.01 -4.09 -13.96
C LYS A 159 -17.28 -2.94 -13.27
N GLY A 160 -17.73 -2.53 -12.10
CA GLY A 160 -17.10 -1.46 -11.32
C GLY A 160 -15.67 -1.84 -10.89
N LEU A 161 -15.43 -3.09 -10.51
CA LEU A 161 -14.10 -3.58 -10.17
C LEU A 161 -13.16 -3.56 -11.40
N ASN A 162 -13.65 -3.86 -12.60
CA ASN A 162 -12.90 -3.76 -13.84
C ASN A 162 -12.56 -2.29 -14.18
N MET A 163 -13.50 -1.37 -14.04
CA MET A 163 -13.24 0.07 -14.18
C MET A 163 -12.17 0.56 -13.19
N TYR A 164 -12.22 0.09 -11.95
CA TYR A 164 -11.18 0.39 -10.97
C TYR A 164 -9.82 -0.17 -11.37
N LYS A 165 -9.78 -1.38 -11.95
CA LYS A 165 -8.55 -1.99 -12.47
C LYS A 165 -7.94 -1.15 -13.59
N GLU A 166 -8.74 -0.67 -14.54
CA GLU A 166 -8.30 0.21 -15.63
C GLU A 166 -7.71 1.53 -15.09
N TYR A 167 -8.39 2.16 -14.13
CA TYR A 167 -7.88 3.35 -13.44
C TYR A 167 -6.52 3.10 -12.77
N LEU A 168 -6.36 1.95 -12.08
CA LEU A 168 -5.12 1.61 -11.40
C LEU A 168 -3.97 1.32 -12.38
N ILE A 169 -4.26 0.68 -13.53
CA ILE A 169 -3.29 0.44 -14.62
C ILE A 169 -2.84 1.77 -15.22
N ASP A 170 -3.77 2.67 -15.53
CA ASP A 170 -3.47 4.00 -16.04
C ASP A 170 -2.61 4.80 -15.05
N LYS A 171 -2.95 4.77 -13.77
CA LYS A 171 -2.14 5.38 -12.72
C LYS A 171 -0.74 4.79 -12.65
N MET A 172 -0.61 3.46 -12.75
CA MET A 172 0.68 2.78 -12.77
C MET A 172 1.52 3.25 -13.96
N ASN A 173 0.92 3.34 -15.15
CA ASN A 173 1.61 3.78 -16.37
C ASN A 173 2.04 5.25 -16.26
N ARG A 174 1.19 6.14 -15.76
CA ARG A 174 1.56 7.53 -15.49
C ARG A 174 2.71 7.65 -14.49
N SER A 175 2.72 6.84 -13.44
CA SER A 175 3.81 6.87 -12.45
C SER A 175 5.17 6.44 -13.01
N LYS A 176 5.21 5.71 -14.14
CA LYS A 176 6.45 5.32 -14.83
C LYS A 176 7.08 6.48 -15.61
N THR A 177 6.27 7.43 -16.07
CA THR A 177 6.69 8.54 -16.94
C THR A 177 6.86 9.85 -16.19
N ASP A 178 6.08 10.06 -15.13
CA ASP A 178 6.13 11.28 -14.31
C ASP A 178 7.09 11.09 -13.13
N GLY A 179 8.30 11.66 -13.23
CA GLY A 179 9.32 11.60 -12.17
C GLY A 179 8.94 12.30 -10.86
N LYS A 180 7.85 13.08 -10.84
CA LYS A 180 7.31 13.74 -9.64
C LYS A 180 6.29 12.86 -8.92
N MET A 181 5.71 11.89 -9.61
CA MET A 181 4.76 10.96 -9.00
C MET A 181 5.49 9.90 -8.17
N ARG A 182 4.93 9.58 -6.99
CA ARG A 182 5.38 8.42 -6.22
C ARG A 182 5.15 7.14 -7.02
N ASN A 183 6.19 6.29 -7.12
CA ASN A 183 6.09 5.01 -7.83
C ASN A 183 4.89 4.18 -7.37
N PHE A 184 4.03 3.84 -8.33
CA PHE A 184 2.85 3.00 -8.12
C PHE A 184 3.02 1.72 -8.96
N GLY A 185 3.49 0.65 -8.32
CA GLY A 185 3.83 -0.59 -9.03
C GLY A 185 2.73 -1.64 -8.97
N VAL A 186 2.94 -2.75 -9.70
CA VAL A 186 2.02 -3.89 -9.84
C VAL A 186 1.58 -4.44 -8.48
N GLY A 187 2.50 -4.60 -7.53
CA GLY A 187 2.16 -5.09 -6.19
C GLY A 187 1.20 -4.17 -5.43
N GLN A 188 1.32 -2.84 -5.61
CA GLN A 188 0.40 -1.88 -5.01
C GLN A 188 -0.96 -1.91 -5.71
N LEU A 189 -0.98 -1.97 -7.04
CA LEU A 189 -2.17 -2.12 -7.87
C LEU A 189 -2.99 -3.33 -7.42
N ASN A 190 -2.35 -4.50 -7.33
CA ASN A 190 -3.03 -5.73 -6.95
C ASN A 190 -3.60 -5.69 -5.53
N ARG A 191 -2.92 -5.03 -4.58
CA ARG A 191 -3.45 -4.84 -3.23
C ARG A 191 -4.67 -3.92 -3.20
N CYS A 192 -4.66 -2.83 -3.99
CA CYS A 192 -5.79 -1.93 -4.11
C CYS A 192 -7.05 -2.62 -4.65
N GLY A 193 -6.93 -3.44 -5.69
CA GLY A 193 -8.07 -4.18 -6.23
C GLY A 193 -8.53 -5.32 -5.31
N ALA A 194 -7.59 -6.04 -4.72
CA ALA A 194 -7.90 -7.14 -3.82
C ALA A 194 -8.67 -6.71 -2.56
N ILE A 195 -8.40 -5.51 -2.01
CA ILE A 195 -9.15 -5.03 -0.83
C ILE A 195 -10.62 -4.77 -1.18
N ILE A 196 -10.92 -4.17 -2.34
CA ILE A 196 -12.30 -3.92 -2.77
C ILE A 196 -13.02 -5.24 -3.07
N ALA A 197 -12.39 -6.15 -3.80
CA ALA A 197 -12.97 -7.48 -4.04
C ALA A 197 -13.24 -8.24 -2.73
N MET A 198 -12.34 -8.12 -1.76
CA MET A 198 -12.52 -8.72 -0.43
C MET A 198 -13.72 -8.12 0.31
N LEU A 199 -13.89 -6.79 0.28
CA LEU A 199 -15.05 -6.14 0.91
C LEU A 199 -16.36 -6.58 0.25
N ILE A 200 -16.41 -6.64 -1.08
CA ILE A 200 -17.57 -7.13 -1.81
C ILE A 200 -17.91 -8.56 -1.38
N ASN A 201 -16.94 -9.46 -1.46
CA ASN A 201 -17.17 -10.88 -1.27
C ASN A 201 -17.36 -11.30 0.20
N LYS A 202 -16.77 -10.59 1.15
CA LYS A 202 -16.78 -10.96 2.58
C LYS A 202 -17.72 -10.12 3.44
N VAL A 203 -18.18 -8.98 2.91
CA VAL A 203 -19.08 -8.09 3.66
C VAL A 203 -20.36 -7.81 2.89
N PHE A 204 -20.26 -7.31 1.65
CA PHE A 204 -21.44 -6.84 0.92
C PHE A 204 -22.35 -7.99 0.47
N VAL A 205 -21.80 -9.03 -0.14
CA VAL A 205 -22.60 -10.19 -0.59
C VAL A 205 -23.22 -10.93 0.60
N PRO A 206 -22.51 -11.30 1.68
CA PRO A 206 -23.11 -11.96 2.83
C PRO A 206 -24.14 -11.12 3.59
N ARG A 207 -24.12 -9.79 3.44
CA ARG A 207 -25.10 -8.86 4.02
C ARG A 207 -26.18 -8.44 3.02
N GLU A 208 -26.25 -9.07 1.86
CA GLU A 208 -27.24 -8.80 0.80
C GLU A 208 -27.24 -7.35 0.29
N ILE A 209 -26.12 -6.61 0.48
CA ILE A 209 -25.95 -5.23 -0.01
C ILE A 209 -25.76 -5.23 -1.52
N VAL A 210 -25.07 -6.23 -2.05
CA VAL A 210 -24.95 -6.53 -3.49
C VAL A 210 -25.16 -8.04 -3.71
N SER A 211 -25.65 -8.41 -4.90
CA SER A 211 -26.11 -9.76 -5.16
C SER A 211 -25.00 -10.72 -5.60
N ASN A 212 -23.92 -10.23 -6.22
CA ASN A 212 -22.96 -11.10 -6.90
C ASN A 212 -21.55 -10.99 -6.33
N PHE A 213 -20.89 -12.13 -6.21
CA PHE A 213 -19.46 -12.21 -5.96
C PHE A 213 -18.68 -11.65 -7.14
N VAL A 214 -17.49 -11.13 -6.85
CA VAL A 214 -16.56 -10.59 -7.85
C VAL A 214 -15.21 -11.31 -7.79
N VAL A 215 -14.49 -11.31 -8.92
CA VAL A 215 -13.17 -11.91 -9.04
C VAL A 215 -12.16 -10.81 -9.36
N TRP A 216 -11.13 -10.67 -8.51
CA TRP A 216 -9.97 -9.86 -8.83
C TRP A 216 -8.92 -10.70 -9.54
N ILE A 217 -8.80 -10.52 -10.84
CA ILE A 217 -7.72 -11.13 -11.62
C ILE A 217 -6.49 -10.25 -11.46
N LYS A 218 -5.47 -10.78 -10.79
CA LYS A 218 -4.20 -10.07 -10.58
C LYS A 218 -3.56 -9.69 -11.91
N VAL A 219 -2.92 -8.54 -11.91
CA VAL A 219 -1.97 -8.16 -12.97
C VAL A 219 -0.65 -8.86 -12.64
N ASP A 220 -0.09 -9.58 -13.61
CA ASP A 220 1.17 -10.28 -13.43
C ASP A 220 2.33 -9.28 -13.25
N ASP A 221 3.23 -9.60 -12.33
CA ASP A 221 4.47 -8.87 -12.18
C ASP A 221 5.52 -9.51 -13.10
N PRO A 222 5.94 -8.82 -14.17
CA PRO A 222 6.87 -9.42 -15.13
C PRO A 222 8.30 -9.56 -14.59
N ARG A 223 8.57 -9.07 -13.37
CA ARG A 223 9.86 -9.22 -12.74
C ARG A 223 10.04 -10.64 -12.25
N ARG A 224 11.17 -11.26 -12.56
CA ARG A 224 11.54 -12.53 -11.97
C ARG A 224 11.92 -12.37 -10.50
N GLU A 225 11.83 -13.43 -9.72
CA GLU A 225 12.12 -13.40 -8.28
C GLU A 225 13.54 -12.93 -7.97
N ASP A 226 14.53 -13.32 -8.79
CA ASP A 226 15.93 -12.88 -8.69
C ASP A 226 16.11 -11.36 -8.92
N GLN A 227 15.15 -10.72 -9.60
CA GLN A 227 15.14 -9.28 -9.88
C GLN A 227 14.44 -8.44 -8.79
N ILE A 228 13.71 -9.09 -7.87
CA ILE A 228 12.93 -8.39 -6.83
C ILE A 228 13.78 -8.06 -5.60
N GLY A 229 14.95 -8.66 -5.45
CA GLY A 229 15.93 -8.17 -4.48
C GLY A 229 16.27 -9.08 -3.32
N TYR A 230 16.64 -10.33 -3.60
CA TYR A 230 17.36 -11.15 -2.65
C TYR A 230 18.86 -10.96 -2.88
N PHE A 231 19.52 -10.21 -2.03
CA PHE A 231 20.95 -9.89 -2.17
C PHE A 231 21.69 -10.17 -0.87
N PRO A 232 22.31 -11.34 -0.69
CA PRO A 232 23.17 -11.60 0.44
C PRO A 232 24.47 -10.79 0.34
N LEU A 233 25.10 -10.57 1.47
CA LEU A 233 26.48 -10.08 1.52
C LEU A 233 27.43 -11.26 1.32
N PHE A 234 28.55 -11.02 0.66
CA PHE A 234 29.65 -11.95 0.55
C PHE A 234 30.53 -11.91 1.81
N ASP A 235 31.33 -12.94 2.03
CA ASP A 235 32.17 -13.04 3.23
C ASP A 235 33.18 -11.90 3.35
N ASP A 236 33.76 -11.48 2.23
CA ASP A 236 34.65 -10.31 2.15
C ASP A 236 33.94 -8.98 2.44
N GLU A 237 32.67 -8.86 2.03
CA GLU A 237 31.85 -7.70 2.34
C GLU A 237 31.47 -7.63 3.83
N VAL A 238 31.19 -8.78 4.45
CA VAL A 238 30.96 -8.87 5.89
C VAL A 238 32.24 -8.52 6.65
N ALA A 239 33.41 -9.06 6.23
CA ALA A 239 34.71 -8.74 6.80
C ALA A 239 35.05 -7.25 6.65
N ALA A 240 34.73 -6.63 5.51
CA ALA A 240 34.95 -5.20 5.30
C ALA A 240 34.08 -4.34 6.25
N ILE A 241 32.84 -4.74 6.53
CA ILE A 241 32.00 -4.09 7.54
C ILE A 241 32.59 -4.24 8.93
N GLU A 242 33.01 -5.45 9.30
CA GLU A 242 33.54 -5.77 10.63
C GLU A 242 34.81 -4.96 10.94
N ASN A 243 35.71 -4.83 9.96
CA ASN A 243 36.98 -4.15 10.10
C ASN A 243 36.97 -2.69 9.61
N CYS A 244 35.79 -2.11 9.40
CA CYS A 244 35.65 -0.77 8.84
C CYS A 244 36.29 0.29 9.78
N PRO A 245 37.30 1.04 9.31
CA PRO A 245 37.93 2.07 10.11
C PRO A 245 37.14 3.38 10.08
N GLY A 246 37.42 4.28 11.03
CA GLY A 246 36.87 5.65 11.04
C GLY A 246 35.37 5.74 11.27
N LEU A 247 34.79 4.76 11.94
CA LEU A 247 33.42 4.81 12.41
C LEU A 247 33.31 5.74 13.63
N THR A 248 32.20 6.44 13.74
CA THR A 248 31.85 7.14 14.99
C THR A 248 31.41 6.12 16.06
N PRO A 249 31.46 6.46 17.36
CA PRO A 249 31.02 5.53 18.40
C PRO A 249 29.61 4.97 18.20
N VAL A 250 28.66 5.78 17.69
CA VAL A 250 27.31 5.31 17.35
C VAL A 250 27.30 4.35 16.16
N GLU A 251 28.14 4.60 15.15
CA GLU A 251 28.27 3.72 14.00
C GLU A 251 28.94 2.41 14.37
N GLU A 252 29.88 2.39 15.31
CA GLU A 252 30.46 1.15 15.85
C GLU A 252 29.40 0.30 16.51
N GLU A 253 28.54 0.89 17.33
CA GLU A 253 27.41 0.15 17.93
C GLU A 253 26.44 -0.39 16.89
N TYR A 254 26.09 0.38 15.85
CA TYR A 254 25.26 -0.10 14.75
C TYR A 254 25.95 -1.16 13.89
N ARG A 255 27.27 -1.12 13.70
CA ARG A 255 28.06 -2.16 13.05
C ARG A 255 27.94 -3.49 13.82
N ASP A 256 28.22 -3.46 15.12
CA ASP A 256 28.17 -4.64 15.95
C ASP A 256 26.76 -5.23 16.01
N LEU A 257 25.75 -4.36 16.07
CA LEU A 257 24.35 -4.77 15.98
C LEU A 257 24.01 -5.40 14.63
N PHE A 258 24.59 -4.91 13.52
CA PHE A 258 24.37 -5.46 12.18
C PHE A 258 25.07 -6.82 12.02
N LEU A 259 26.27 -6.98 12.56
CA LEU A 259 26.96 -8.28 12.61
C LEU A 259 26.16 -9.30 13.45
N LEU A 260 25.65 -8.91 14.61
CA LEU A 260 24.76 -9.76 15.40
C LEU A 260 23.47 -10.12 14.62
N HIS A 261 22.96 -9.18 13.83
CA HIS A 261 21.79 -9.41 12.99
C HIS A 261 22.07 -10.46 11.89
N ILE A 262 23.27 -10.45 11.29
CA ILE A 262 23.72 -11.48 10.34
C ILE A 262 23.81 -12.84 11.05
N GLU A 263 24.37 -12.92 12.25
CA GLU A 263 24.54 -14.18 12.99
C GLU A 263 23.20 -14.80 13.44
N CYS A 264 22.19 -14.01 13.72
CA CYS A 264 20.89 -14.52 14.17
C CYS A 264 19.86 -14.68 13.06
N GLY A 265 20.01 -14.00 11.93
CA GLY A 265 19.11 -14.08 10.77
C GLY A 265 17.65 -13.67 11.00
N GLN A 266 17.34 -12.99 12.09
CA GLN A 266 15.98 -12.65 12.46
C GLN A 266 15.46 -11.47 11.67
N ARG A 267 14.14 -11.23 11.68
CA ARG A 267 13.61 -9.92 11.25
C ARG A 267 14.04 -8.86 12.27
N VAL A 268 14.19 -7.63 11.84
CA VAL A 268 14.61 -6.52 12.72
C VAL A 268 13.75 -6.39 13.98
N SER A 269 12.44 -6.66 13.88
CA SER A 269 11.52 -6.67 15.01
C SER A 269 11.77 -7.80 16.00
N ASP A 270 12.31 -8.92 15.52
CA ASP A 270 12.62 -10.10 16.33
C ASP A 270 14.04 -10.00 16.90
N LEU A 271 14.99 -9.37 16.17
CA LEU A 271 16.28 -8.94 16.71
C LEU A 271 16.09 -8.03 17.93
N ALA A 272 15.15 -7.08 17.86
CA ALA A 272 14.85 -6.22 18.99
C ALA A 272 14.40 -6.99 20.25
N LYS A 273 13.71 -8.12 20.09
CA LYS A 273 13.39 -9.02 21.21
C LYS A 273 14.64 -9.66 21.81
N ILE A 274 15.61 -10.04 20.97
CA ILE A 274 16.88 -10.59 21.44
C ILE A 274 17.63 -9.54 22.29
N LEU A 275 17.68 -8.30 21.81
CA LEU A 275 18.34 -7.19 22.52
C LEU A 275 17.70 -6.89 23.87
N THR A 276 16.38 -7.01 23.98
CA THR A 276 15.62 -6.76 25.21
C THR A 276 15.45 -8.01 26.09
N GLY A 277 16.15 -9.12 25.77
CA GLY A 277 16.11 -10.34 26.58
C GLY A 277 14.81 -11.15 26.47
N LYS A 278 13.96 -10.88 25.47
CA LYS A 278 12.66 -11.57 25.29
C LYS A 278 12.82 -12.88 24.49
N TYR A 279 13.57 -13.81 25.06
CA TYR A 279 13.80 -15.13 24.48
C TYR A 279 14.05 -16.17 25.59
N ASP A 280 13.80 -17.43 25.28
CA ASP A 280 14.15 -18.56 26.13
C ASP A 280 15.51 -19.14 25.73
N VAL A 281 16.23 -19.74 26.68
CA VAL A 281 17.47 -20.47 26.41
C VAL A 281 17.21 -21.97 26.57
N LYS A 282 17.56 -22.73 25.55
CA LYS A 282 17.55 -24.21 25.60
C LYS A 282 18.97 -24.75 25.55
N GLN A 283 19.26 -25.74 26.39
CA GLN A 283 20.52 -26.43 26.37
C GLN A 283 20.58 -27.45 25.22
N GLY A 284 21.69 -27.53 24.55
CA GLY A 284 22.01 -28.55 23.55
C GLY A 284 23.36 -29.16 23.81
N LYS A 285 23.67 -30.26 23.14
CA LYS A 285 24.93 -31.00 23.36
C LYS A 285 26.18 -30.18 23.00
N ARG A 286 26.12 -29.41 21.89
CA ARG A 286 27.29 -28.66 21.40
C ARG A 286 27.14 -27.16 21.69
N TYR A 287 25.94 -26.61 21.51
CA TYR A 287 25.61 -25.20 21.75
C TYR A 287 24.31 -25.09 22.53
N ASN A 288 24.17 -24.00 23.27
CA ASN A 288 22.86 -23.54 23.71
C ASN A 288 22.12 -22.90 22.53
N TYR A 289 20.82 -22.85 22.62
CA TYR A 289 19.94 -22.25 21.60
C TYR A 289 19.09 -21.19 22.25
N ILE A 290 18.91 -20.07 21.57
CA ILE A 290 17.88 -19.11 21.92
C ILE A 290 16.60 -19.40 21.14
N VAL A 291 15.46 -19.27 21.80
CA VAL A 291 14.14 -19.50 21.20
C VAL A 291 13.37 -18.20 21.26
N VAL A 292 13.08 -17.63 20.09
CA VAL A 292 12.36 -16.38 19.94
C VAL A 292 11.04 -16.63 19.24
N THR A 293 9.92 -16.19 19.86
CA THR A 293 8.63 -16.20 19.18
C THR A 293 8.53 -14.99 18.25
N THR A 294 8.43 -15.22 16.93
CA THR A 294 8.44 -14.17 15.92
C THR A 294 7.19 -13.30 16.01
N MET A 295 7.33 -11.98 15.79
CA MET A 295 6.20 -11.03 15.86
C MET A 295 5.21 -11.20 14.70
N LYS A 296 5.74 -11.51 13.51
CA LYS A 296 4.90 -11.54 12.31
C LYS A 296 4.04 -12.78 12.24
N GLU A 297 4.65 -13.95 12.42
CA GLU A 297 4.01 -15.24 12.17
C GLU A 297 3.67 -16.01 13.47
N ASN A 298 4.09 -15.50 14.63
CA ASN A 298 3.95 -16.17 15.93
C ASN A 298 4.59 -17.58 15.97
N ILE A 299 5.71 -17.77 15.25
CA ILE A 299 6.45 -19.03 15.12
C ILE A 299 7.67 -18.96 16.04
N LYS A 300 8.03 -20.08 16.67
CA LYS A 300 9.26 -20.20 17.44
C LYS A 300 10.45 -20.38 16.50
N ALA A 301 11.32 -19.38 16.43
CA ALA A 301 12.63 -19.50 15.79
C ALA A 301 13.63 -20.06 16.81
N ILE A 302 14.45 -21.04 16.39
CA ILE A 302 15.46 -21.72 17.23
C ILE A 302 16.82 -21.41 16.64
N ILE A 303 17.62 -20.58 17.33
CA ILE A 303 18.86 -20.02 16.83
C ILE A 303 20.02 -20.56 17.66
N PRO A 304 21.06 -21.19 17.06
CA PRO A 304 22.21 -21.65 17.79
C PRO A 304 23.01 -20.49 18.38
N LEU A 305 23.31 -20.54 19.66
CA LEU A 305 24.14 -19.55 20.35
C LEU A 305 25.62 -19.92 20.14
N THR A 306 26.10 -19.64 18.93
CA THR A 306 27.53 -19.90 18.57
C THR A 306 28.47 -19.02 19.40
N PRO A 307 29.76 -19.37 19.52
CA PRO A 307 30.76 -18.52 20.20
C PRO A 307 30.79 -17.09 19.63
N ARG A 308 30.71 -16.95 18.29
CA ARG A 308 30.67 -15.65 17.62
C ARG A 308 29.41 -14.87 17.98
N MET A 309 28.23 -15.50 17.92
CA MET A 309 26.99 -14.86 18.32
C MET A 309 27.02 -14.41 19.78
N ARG A 310 27.55 -15.25 20.69
CA ARG A 310 27.70 -14.90 22.11
C ARG A 310 28.60 -13.68 22.30
N MET A 311 29.77 -13.70 21.66
CA MET A 311 30.71 -12.57 21.70
C MET A 311 30.04 -11.27 21.23
N LEU A 312 29.29 -11.29 20.12
CA LEU A 312 28.59 -10.14 19.61
C LEU A 312 27.45 -9.68 20.53
N MET A 313 26.69 -10.62 21.10
CA MET A 313 25.68 -10.28 22.12
C MET A 313 26.29 -9.61 23.35
N ASP A 314 27.42 -10.10 23.83
CA ASP A 314 28.11 -9.52 24.99
C ASP A 314 28.68 -8.13 24.66
N ARG A 315 29.15 -7.93 23.43
CA ARG A 315 29.63 -6.63 22.94
C ARG A 315 28.47 -5.63 22.87
N VAL A 316 27.37 -6.00 22.22
CA VAL A 316 26.18 -5.15 22.08
C VAL A 316 25.55 -4.81 23.44
N LYS A 317 25.53 -5.76 24.39
CA LYS A 317 25.02 -5.49 25.77
C LYS A 317 25.82 -4.46 26.53
N LYS A 318 27.12 -4.28 26.25
CA LYS A 318 27.98 -3.28 26.88
C LYS A 318 27.83 -1.89 26.29
N GLN A 319 27.21 -1.77 25.14
CA GLN A 319 26.99 -0.54 24.41
C GLN A 319 25.84 0.26 25.05
N LYS A 320 25.88 1.59 24.92
CA LYS A 320 24.94 2.50 25.58
C LYS A 320 24.29 3.54 24.68
N LEU A 321 24.82 3.71 23.46
CA LEU A 321 24.36 4.76 22.54
C LEU A 321 23.13 4.32 21.75
N VAL A 322 23.01 3.01 21.48
CA VAL A 322 21.82 2.40 20.88
C VAL A 322 20.99 1.76 21.97
N ASP A 323 20.00 2.49 22.48
CA ASP A 323 19.10 1.96 23.49
C ASP A 323 18.23 0.81 22.94
N PRO A 324 18.31 -0.40 23.50
CA PRO A 324 17.54 -1.56 23.05
C PRO A 324 16.01 -1.36 23.12
N VAL A 325 15.51 -0.64 24.12
CA VAL A 325 14.07 -0.39 24.30
C VAL A 325 13.56 0.56 23.23
N GLU A 326 14.30 1.65 22.99
CA GLU A 326 13.96 2.60 21.93
C GLU A 326 14.11 1.97 20.54
N PHE A 327 15.11 1.10 20.32
CA PHE A 327 15.24 0.32 19.11
C PHE A 327 14.01 -0.60 18.89
N GLU A 328 13.56 -1.30 19.92
CA GLU A 328 12.34 -2.11 19.86
C GLU A 328 11.11 -1.28 19.54
N ARG A 329 10.96 -0.11 20.17
CA ARG A 329 9.85 0.81 19.92
C ARG A 329 9.83 1.29 18.46
N LYS A 330 10.99 1.68 17.94
CA LYS A 330 11.14 2.14 16.54
C LYS A 330 10.87 1.03 15.53
N THR A 331 11.29 -0.20 15.81
CA THR A 331 11.09 -1.33 14.88
C THR A 331 9.64 -1.82 14.81
N LYS A 332 8.82 -1.56 15.83
CA LYS A 332 7.37 -1.84 15.83
C LYS A 332 6.55 -0.84 14.99
N GLY A 333 7.11 0.34 14.69
CA GLY A 333 6.48 1.40 13.90
C GLY A 333 7.07 1.55 12.48
N LYS A 334 6.96 2.77 11.92
CA LYS A 334 7.58 3.14 10.63
C LYS A 334 9.10 3.38 10.72
N GLY A 335 9.72 3.13 11.86
CA GLY A 335 10.98 3.75 12.29
C GLY A 335 12.24 2.92 12.11
N ASN A 336 12.28 1.99 11.14
CA ASN A 336 13.55 1.29 10.83
C ASN A 336 14.53 2.14 10.00
N ASN A 337 14.20 3.39 9.71
CA ASN A 337 15.00 4.25 8.85
C ASN A 337 16.37 4.55 9.46
N THR A 338 16.45 4.90 10.74
CA THR A 338 17.72 5.25 11.42
C THR A 338 18.73 4.11 11.37
N TYR A 339 18.29 2.87 11.62
CA TYR A 339 19.14 1.69 11.54
C TYR A 339 19.61 1.44 10.10
N ASN A 340 18.70 1.49 9.11
CA ASN A 340 19.08 1.32 7.71
C ASN A 340 20.00 2.43 7.20
N GLU A 341 19.82 3.67 7.65
CA GLU A 341 20.73 4.79 7.33
C GLU A 341 22.11 4.58 7.93
N ALA A 342 22.20 4.13 9.18
CA ALA A 342 23.47 3.77 9.80
C ALA A 342 24.19 2.67 9.01
N ILE A 343 23.49 1.58 8.67
CA ILE A 343 24.04 0.48 7.85
C ILE A 343 24.57 1.01 6.52
N ARG A 344 23.85 1.90 5.83
CA ARG A 344 24.31 2.49 4.55
C ARG A 344 25.58 3.33 4.71
N ARG A 345 25.67 4.15 5.76
CA ARG A 345 26.86 4.93 6.04
C ARG A 345 28.08 4.04 6.33
N ILE A 346 27.88 2.99 7.14
CA ILE A 346 28.92 2.00 7.45
C ILE A 346 29.36 1.29 6.15
N ALA A 347 28.42 0.78 5.37
CA ALA A 347 28.69 0.11 4.10
C ALA A 347 29.45 0.99 3.10
N LYS A 348 29.12 2.29 3.05
CA LYS A 348 29.84 3.26 2.23
C LYS A 348 31.28 3.45 2.70
N LYS A 349 31.51 3.60 4.01
CA LYS A 349 32.84 3.70 4.61
C LYS A 349 33.67 2.42 4.44
N ALA A 350 33.00 1.26 4.50
CA ALA A 350 33.62 -0.05 4.26
C ALA A 350 33.90 -0.34 2.78
N GLY A 351 33.54 0.57 1.86
CA GLY A 351 33.82 0.42 0.43
C GLY A 351 32.96 -0.61 -0.31
N LEU A 352 31.73 -0.87 0.14
CA LEU A 352 30.81 -1.83 -0.49
C LEU A 352 30.22 -1.29 -1.80
N ASN A 353 31.02 -1.29 -2.85
CA ASN A 353 30.70 -0.65 -4.15
C ASN A 353 30.13 -1.63 -5.19
N ARG A 354 29.95 -2.93 -4.86
CA ARG A 354 29.37 -3.92 -5.77
C ARG A 354 28.06 -3.37 -6.36
N THR A 355 27.94 -3.44 -7.68
CA THR A 355 26.74 -2.96 -8.37
C THR A 355 25.60 -3.96 -8.17
N ILE A 356 24.52 -3.47 -7.60
CA ILE A 356 23.25 -4.20 -7.49
C ILE A 356 22.36 -3.79 -8.67
N VAL A 357 21.98 -4.77 -9.47
CA VAL A 357 21.07 -4.61 -10.61
C VAL A 357 19.72 -5.20 -10.21
N LYS A 358 18.68 -4.40 -10.26
CA LYS A 358 17.31 -4.86 -9.99
C LYS A 358 16.32 -4.17 -10.89
N ILE A 359 15.22 -4.85 -11.18
CA ILE A 359 14.09 -4.24 -11.85
C ILE A 359 13.17 -3.63 -10.80
N ASP A 360 12.94 -2.32 -10.87
CA ASP A 360 12.05 -1.65 -9.94
C ASP A 360 10.56 -1.96 -10.22
N SER A 361 9.67 -1.45 -9.37
CA SER A 361 8.21 -1.66 -9.54
C SER A 361 7.64 -1.02 -10.82
N THR A 362 8.41 -0.16 -11.49
CA THR A 362 8.05 0.46 -12.78
C THR A 362 8.66 -0.27 -13.97
N GLN A 363 9.28 -1.45 -13.77
CA GLN A 363 9.94 -2.28 -14.77
C GLN A 363 11.19 -1.64 -15.39
N LYS A 364 11.78 -0.66 -14.71
CA LYS A 364 13.06 -0.07 -15.13
C LYS A 364 14.21 -0.78 -14.44
N GLU A 365 15.26 -1.05 -15.21
CA GLU A 365 16.52 -1.52 -14.62
C GLU A 365 17.16 -0.39 -13.81
N VAL A 366 17.45 -0.68 -12.55
CA VAL A 366 18.10 0.25 -11.63
C VAL A 366 19.42 -0.36 -11.20
N LYS A 367 20.51 0.34 -11.51
CA LYS A 367 21.88 -0.02 -11.10
C LYS A 367 22.31 0.93 -9.99
N LYS A 368 22.62 0.37 -8.83
CA LYS A 368 23.07 1.15 -7.68
C LYS A 368 24.18 0.40 -6.95
N PRO A 369 25.14 1.12 -6.35
CA PRO A 369 26.11 0.47 -5.49
C PRO A 369 25.43 -0.13 -4.26
N LEU A 370 26.00 -1.23 -3.75
CA LEU A 370 25.45 -1.98 -2.62
C LEU A 370 25.19 -1.09 -1.41
N TYR A 371 26.09 -0.16 -1.08
CA TYR A 371 25.93 0.74 0.07
C TYR A 371 24.67 1.63 -0.01
N GLU A 372 24.11 1.90 -1.20
CA GLU A 372 22.84 2.64 -1.33
C GLU A 372 21.60 1.75 -1.14
N THR A 373 21.72 0.47 -1.43
CA THR A 373 20.59 -0.45 -1.45
C THR A 373 20.49 -1.28 -0.19
N ILE A 374 21.58 -1.41 0.57
CA ILE A 374 21.66 -2.23 1.77
C ILE A 374 20.67 -1.78 2.84
N THR A 375 20.03 -2.76 3.46
CA THR A 375 19.09 -2.58 4.57
C THR A 375 19.27 -3.70 5.59
N SER A 376 18.61 -3.60 6.72
CA SER A 376 18.55 -4.65 7.73
C SER A 376 18.11 -6.02 7.20
N HIS A 377 17.39 -6.05 6.08
CA HIS A 377 16.96 -7.32 5.45
C HIS A 377 18.12 -8.10 4.84
N TYR A 378 19.18 -7.42 4.40
CA TYR A 378 20.39 -8.08 3.88
C TYR A 378 21.06 -8.99 4.91
N ALA A 379 21.05 -8.62 6.19
CA ALA A 379 21.54 -9.48 7.27
C ALA A 379 20.84 -10.85 7.29
N ARG A 380 19.52 -10.83 7.16
CA ARG A 380 18.71 -12.05 7.11
C ARG A 380 18.95 -12.88 5.84
N CYS A 381 19.08 -12.21 4.69
CA CYS A 381 19.43 -12.88 3.43
C CYS A 381 20.80 -13.55 3.54
N THR A 382 21.80 -12.85 4.10
CA THR A 382 23.16 -13.38 4.33
C THR A 382 23.13 -14.59 5.24
N PHE A 383 22.42 -14.52 6.38
CA PHE A 383 22.25 -15.67 7.27
C PHE A 383 21.71 -16.90 6.55
N ILE A 384 20.59 -16.73 5.81
CA ILE A 384 19.94 -17.85 5.11
C ILE A 384 20.89 -18.45 4.08
N THR A 385 21.56 -17.62 3.28
CA THR A 385 22.53 -18.10 2.28
C THR A 385 23.69 -18.85 2.94
N ASN A 386 24.26 -18.32 4.02
CA ASN A 386 25.36 -18.96 4.73
C ASN A 386 24.93 -20.29 5.35
N MET A 387 23.74 -20.39 5.95
CA MET A 387 23.25 -21.67 6.48
C MET A 387 23.07 -22.71 5.38
N ILE A 388 22.52 -22.31 4.24
CA ILE A 388 22.37 -23.20 3.08
C ILE A 388 23.73 -23.65 2.55
N LYS A 389 24.70 -22.71 2.39
CA LYS A 389 26.09 -23.02 1.98
C LYS A 389 26.83 -23.93 2.97
N ASN A 390 26.48 -23.85 4.25
CA ASN A 390 27.02 -24.73 5.29
C ASN A 390 26.33 -26.12 5.31
N GLY A 391 25.37 -26.37 4.42
CA GLY A 391 24.73 -27.67 4.27
C GLY A 391 23.48 -27.86 5.12
N GLU A 392 22.96 -26.83 5.80
CA GLU A 392 21.70 -26.93 6.51
C GLU A 392 20.53 -27.13 5.53
N SER A 393 19.58 -27.98 5.90
CA SER A 393 18.41 -28.21 5.06
C SER A 393 17.46 -26.98 5.04
N PRO A 394 16.67 -26.80 3.96
CA PRO A 394 15.66 -25.70 3.91
C PRO A 394 14.72 -25.69 5.12
N GLU A 395 14.35 -26.85 5.65
CA GLU A 395 13.50 -26.97 6.84
C GLU A 395 14.21 -26.48 8.12
N GLU A 396 15.48 -26.81 8.31
CA GLU A 396 16.28 -26.32 9.44
C GLU A 396 16.47 -24.82 9.36
N VAL A 397 16.83 -24.29 8.18
CA VAL A 397 16.96 -22.85 7.95
C VAL A 397 15.62 -22.12 8.18
N ARG A 398 14.50 -22.74 7.77
CA ARG A 398 13.15 -22.23 8.06
C ARG A 398 12.91 -22.08 9.55
N ARG A 399 13.26 -23.12 10.33
CA ARG A 399 13.11 -23.12 11.80
C ARG A 399 14.03 -22.10 12.47
N MET A 400 15.27 -21.99 12.02
CA MET A 400 16.21 -21.00 12.57
C MET A 400 15.80 -19.58 12.26
N SER A 401 15.38 -19.32 11.04
CA SER A 401 14.99 -17.96 10.60
C SER A 401 13.54 -17.56 10.95
N GLY A 402 12.68 -18.52 11.34
CA GLY A 402 11.27 -18.26 11.68
C GLY A 402 10.42 -17.85 10.46
N HIS A 403 10.58 -18.55 9.32
CA HIS A 403 9.69 -18.45 8.17
C HIS A 403 8.45 -19.33 8.32
N ALA A 404 7.31 -18.88 7.83
CA ALA A 404 6.07 -19.67 7.82
C ALA A 404 6.13 -20.80 6.80
N SER A 405 6.75 -20.57 5.63
CA SER A 405 7.01 -21.56 4.59
C SER A 405 8.50 -21.60 4.24
N ASP A 406 8.92 -22.67 3.60
CA ASP A 406 10.28 -22.86 3.10
C ASP A 406 10.44 -22.50 1.61
N GLU A 407 9.39 -22.06 0.95
CA GLU A 407 9.36 -21.75 -0.49
C GLU A 407 10.50 -20.78 -0.90
N MET A 408 10.62 -19.64 -0.22
CA MET A 408 11.69 -18.68 -0.49
C MET A 408 13.08 -19.26 -0.19
N ILE A 409 13.19 -20.10 0.85
CA ILE A 409 14.45 -20.74 1.20
C ILE A 409 14.82 -21.78 0.15
N ARG A 410 13.87 -22.53 -0.38
CA ARG A 410 14.07 -23.47 -1.49
C ARG A 410 14.53 -22.76 -2.76
N THR A 411 14.02 -21.57 -3.07
CA THR A 411 14.50 -20.76 -4.19
C THR A 411 16.00 -20.44 -4.04
N VAL A 412 16.44 -20.07 -2.84
CA VAL A 412 17.86 -19.81 -2.58
C VAL A 412 18.69 -21.12 -2.65
N TYR A 413 18.15 -22.22 -2.12
CA TYR A 413 18.80 -23.53 -2.21
C TYR A 413 18.98 -24.00 -3.66
N ALA A 414 18.01 -23.76 -4.52
CA ALA A 414 18.08 -24.10 -5.95
C ALA A 414 19.11 -23.26 -6.73
N GLN A 415 19.65 -22.20 -6.15
CA GLN A 415 20.70 -21.36 -6.75
C GLN A 415 22.13 -21.82 -6.37
N LEU A 416 22.28 -22.87 -5.55
CA LEU A 416 23.59 -23.43 -5.23
C LEU A 416 24.24 -24.01 -6.49
N THR A 417 25.55 -23.79 -6.64
CA THR A 417 26.34 -24.44 -7.67
C THR A 417 26.55 -25.91 -7.37
N ASP A 418 26.85 -26.70 -8.38
CA ASP A 418 27.19 -28.12 -8.21
C ASP A 418 28.38 -28.32 -7.25
N GLU A 419 29.37 -27.44 -7.29
CA GLU A 419 30.52 -27.44 -6.38
C GLU A 419 30.10 -27.22 -4.93
N GLU A 420 29.20 -26.29 -4.67
CA GLU A 420 28.65 -26.05 -3.33
C GLU A 420 27.83 -27.24 -2.85
N ILE A 421 27.06 -27.88 -3.72
CA ILE A 421 26.30 -29.09 -3.40
C ILE A 421 27.22 -30.23 -3.06
N ILE A 422 28.26 -30.48 -3.87
CA ILE A 422 29.28 -31.55 -3.62
C ILE A 422 29.96 -31.29 -2.28
N LYS A 423 30.44 -30.08 -2.01
CA LYS A 423 31.07 -29.72 -0.74
C LYS A 423 30.15 -29.99 0.46
N ASN A 424 28.87 -29.69 0.35
CA ASN A 424 27.88 -29.94 1.40
C ASN A 424 27.66 -31.44 1.63
N LEU A 425 27.59 -32.23 0.56
CA LEU A 425 27.48 -33.69 0.65
C LEU A 425 28.70 -34.30 1.31
N GLU A 426 29.90 -33.89 0.89
CA GLU A 426 31.18 -34.41 1.48
C GLU A 426 31.28 -34.07 2.97
N SER A 427 30.90 -32.87 3.39
CA SER A 427 30.91 -32.46 4.81
C SER A 427 29.97 -33.32 5.66
N ARG A 428 28.78 -33.65 5.14
CA ARG A 428 27.80 -34.53 5.83
C ARG A 428 28.23 -35.97 5.88
N LEU A 429 28.90 -36.46 4.85
CA LEU A 429 29.41 -37.84 4.80
C LEU A 429 30.63 -38.08 5.71
N LYS A 430 31.44 -37.04 5.93
CA LYS A 430 32.61 -37.10 6.86
C LYS A 430 32.19 -37.06 8.33
N LEU A 431 30.96 -36.73 8.65
CA LEU A 431 30.43 -36.69 10.03
C LEU A 431 29.72 -37.99 10.45
N LYS A 432 29.70 -39.00 9.59
CA LYS A 432 29.29 -40.39 9.93
C LYS A 432 30.49 -41.27 10.16
#